data_fbabba2107e4cbcd0ede62d4eadc6344
#
_entry.id   fbabba2107e4cbcd0ede62d4eadc6344
#
_cell.length_a   1.000
_cell.length_b   1.000
_cell.length_c   1.000
_cell.angle_alpha   90.00
_cell.angle_beta   90.00
_cell.angle_gamma   90.00
#
_symmetry.space_group_name_H-M   'P 1'
#
loop_
_entity.id
_entity.type
_entity.pdbx_description
1 polymer ?
#
loop_
_entity_poly.entity_id
_entity_poly.type
_entity_poly.pdbx_seq_one_letter_code
_entity_poly.pdbx_strand_id
1 'polypeptide(L)'
;VSDWPAIPVGRYRHYKGNEYTVIGIARHSESQEVLVVYRQEYGDRGLWARPLSMFSETVQVDGRATPRFARLPSSSQPIDERMQNIFADLPQDLPKEVVQTLIRAADVRIERIISHGHASPPEFWYDQPQHEWVIVLQGAARLEFSDRSLDMQPGDFVNIPAFCKHRVAWTTPDQLTIWLGVRYSDPPNPPA
;
A
#
# COMPACT_ATOMS: atom_id res chain seq x y z
N VAL A 1 -34.80 -3.07 -6.86
CA VAL A 1 -33.61 -3.51 -7.64
C VAL A 1 -33.30 -2.35 -8.56
N SER A 2 -32.19 -1.66 -8.34
CA SER A 2 -31.81 -0.52 -9.17
C SER A 2 -31.36 -1.02 -10.54
N ASP A 3 -32.08 -0.62 -11.57
CA ASP A 3 -31.83 -0.96 -12.98
C ASP A 3 -30.65 -0.10 -13.54
N TRP A 4 -29.51 -0.19 -12.86
CA TRP A 4 -28.31 0.52 -13.28
C TRP A 4 -27.52 -0.33 -14.25
N PRO A 5 -27.16 0.20 -15.44
CA PRO A 5 -26.33 -0.53 -16.36
C PRO A 5 -24.99 -0.86 -15.71
N ALA A 6 -24.59 -2.12 -15.74
CA ALA A 6 -23.39 -2.61 -15.09
C ALA A 6 -22.13 -2.25 -15.90
N ILE A 7 -21.50 -1.13 -15.59
CA ILE A 7 -20.09 -0.91 -15.98
C ILE A 7 -19.23 -1.43 -14.83
N PRO A 8 -18.48 -2.52 -15.01
CA PRO A 8 -17.64 -3.05 -13.96
C PRO A 8 -16.56 -2.04 -13.55
N VAL A 9 -16.38 -1.83 -12.25
CA VAL A 9 -15.22 -1.08 -11.75
C VAL A 9 -13.91 -1.75 -12.17
N GLY A 10 -12.83 -1.00 -12.31
CA GLY A 10 -11.53 -1.53 -12.70
C GLY A 10 -10.84 -0.70 -13.79
N ARG A 11 -9.74 -1.25 -14.31
CA ARG A 11 -8.90 -0.55 -15.30
C ARG A 11 -9.47 -0.68 -16.71
N TYR A 12 -9.38 0.42 -17.43
CA TYR A 12 -9.78 0.54 -18.84
C TYR A 12 -8.70 1.24 -19.63
N ARG A 13 -8.54 0.88 -20.89
CA ARG A 13 -7.70 1.59 -21.85
C ARG A 13 -8.56 2.29 -22.88
N HIS A 14 -8.38 3.58 -23.03
CA HIS A 14 -8.97 4.34 -24.12
C HIS A 14 -8.30 3.94 -25.44
N TYR A 15 -9.03 3.98 -26.56
CA TYR A 15 -8.50 3.60 -27.89
C TYR A 15 -7.23 4.39 -28.29
N LYS A 16 -7.00 5.58 -27.71
CA LYS A 16 -5.77 6.39 -27.91
C LYS A 16 -4.60 5.94 -27.03
N GLY A 17 -4.73 4.86 -26.24
CA GLY A 17 -3.66 4.25 -25.46
C GLY A 17 -3.63 4.61 -23.97
N ASN A 18 -4.23 5.72 -23.56
CA ASN A 18 -4.24 6.14 -22.15
C ASN A 18 -5.09 5.21 -21.28
N GLU A 19 -4.67 5.04 -20.02
CA GLU A 19 -5.34 4.18 -19.06
C GLU A 19 -6.10 4.97 -17.99
N TYR A 20 -7.19 4.37 -17.51
CA TYR A 20 -8.13 4.94 -16.57
C TYR A 20 -8.65 3.88 -15.61
N THR A 21 -9.01 4.27 -14.40
CA THR A 21 -9.69 3.40 -13.45
C THR A 21 -11.14 3.86 -13.28
N VAL A 22 -12.09 3.04 -13.70
CA VAL A 22 -13.51 3.27 -13.41
C VAL A 22 -13.75 3.03 -11.92
N ILE A 23 -14.31 4.03 -11.26
CA ILE A 23 -14.59 4.04 -9.82
C ILE A 23 -16.07 3.66 -9.57
N GLY A 24 -16.96 4.07 -10.47
CA GLY A 24 -18.37 3.79 -10.32
C GLY A 24 -19.23 4.54 -11.34
N ILE A 25 -20.53 4.53 -11.07
CA ILE A 25 -21.56 5.21 -11.87
C ILE A 25 -22.24 6.25 -10.99
N ALA A 26 -22.54 7.41 -11.54
CA ALA A 26 -23.30 8.47 -10.90
C ALA A 26 -24.48 8.90 -11.80
N ARG A 27 -25.47 9.57 -11.22
CA ARG A 27 -26.48 10.30 -11.98
C ARG A 27 -26.21 11.79 -11.91
N HIS A 28 -26.34 12.45 -13.03
CA HIS A 28 -26.34 13.89 -13.05
C HIS A 28 -27.60 14.41 -12.32
N SER A 29 -27.43 15.31 -11.34
CA SER A 29 -28.50 15.72 -10.42
C SER A 29 -29.70 16.35 -11.13
N GLU A 30 -29.47 17.05 -12.21
CA GLU A 30 -30.52 17.77 -12.95
C GLU A 30 -31.05 16.97 -14.13
N SER A 31 -30.17 16.53 -15.03
CA SER A 31 -30.56 15.82 -16.26
C SER A 31 -30.90 14.35 -16.05
N GLN A 32 -30.58 13.79 -14.89
CA GLN A 32 -30.71 12.36 -14.56
C GLN A 32 -29.90 11.44 -15.49
N GLU A 33 -29.00 12.00 -16.29
CA GLU A 33 -28.12 11.24 -17.17
C GLU A 33 -27.19 10.36 -16.36
N VAL A 34 -26.97 9.13 -16.85
CA VAL A 34 -26.03 8.18 -16.22
C VAL A 34 -24.61 8.48 -16.67
N LEU A 35 -23.74 8.73 -15.70
CA LEU A 35 -22.35 9.09 -15.89
C LEU A 35 -21.45 7.97 -15.38
N VAL A 36 -20.39 7.63 -16.11
CA VAL A 36 -19.29 6.82 -15.63
C VAL A 36 -18.27 7.75 -14.98
N VAL A 37 -17.94 7.49 -13.70
CA VAL A 37 -16.92 8.22 -12.95
C VAL A 37 -15.63 7.43 -12.98
N TYR A 38 -14.55 8.06 -13.42
CA TYR A 38 -13.25 7.41 -13.57
C TYR A 38 -12.09 8.37 -13.29
N ARG A 39 -10.97 7.81 -12.90
CA ARG A 39 -9.71 8.52 -12.67
C ARG A 39 -8.75 8.23 -13.82
N GLN A 40 -8.07 9.25 -14.33
CA GLN A 40 -6.95 9.05 -15.25
C GLN A 40 -5.73 8.51 -14.48
N GLU A 41 -4.99 7.56 -15.08
CA GLU A 41 -3.81 6.95 -14.47
C GLU A 41 -2.50 7.62 -14.95
N TYR A 42 -2.57 8.89 -15.35
CA TYR A 42 -1.46 9.73 -15.80
C TYR A 42 -1.70 11.19 -15.39
N GLY A 43 -0.68 12.02 -15.54
CA GLY A 43 -0.76 13.44 -15.21
C GLY A 43 -1.12 13.68 -13.73
N ASP A 44 -2.06 14.56 -13.48
CA ASP A 44 -2.57 14.93 -12.15
C ASP A 44 -3.49 13.89 -11.51
N ARG A 45 -3.77 12.77 -12.20
CA ARG A 45 -4.67 11.70 -11.76
C ARG A 45 -6.07 12.19 -11.37
N GLY A 46 -6.54 13.23 -12.04
CA GLY A 46 -7.83 13.86 -11.80
C GLY A 46 -9.02 12.92 -12.02
N LEU A 47 -10.14 13.23 -11.34
CA LEU A 47 -11.41 12.54 -11.51
C LEU A 47 -12.20 13.16 -12.67
N TRP A 48 -12.80 12.30 -13.47
CA TRP A 48 -13.62 12.67 -14.62
C TRP A 48 -14.96 11.95 -14.57
N ALA A 49 -15.96 12.57 -15.15
CA ALA A 49 -17.28 11.97 -15.40
C ALA A 49 -17.61 12.08 -16.89
N ARG A 50 -18.17 11.01 -17.47
CA ARG A 50 -18.57 10.96 -18.87
C ARG A 50 -19.92 10.26 -19.00
N PRO A 51 -20.82 10.73 -19.88
CA PRO A 51 -22.04 9.99 -20.22
C PRO A 51 -21.76 8.52 -20.55
N LEU A 52 -22.60 7.64 -19.98
CA LEU A 52 -22.45 6.19 -20.18
C LEU A 52 -22.46 5.82 -21.66
N SER A 53 -23.34 6.45 -22.45
CA SER A 53 -23.44 6.27 -23.90
C SER A 53 -22.11 6.53 -24.60
N MET A 54 -21.45 7.64 -24.24
CA MET A 54 -20.14 8.01 -24.80
C MET A 54 -18.98 7.14 -24.27
N PHE A 55 -19.09 6.61 -23.04
CA PHE A 55 -18.08 5.72 -22.49
C PHE A 55 -18.10 4.34 -23.18
N SER A 56 -19.33 3.84 -23.46
CA SER A 56 -19.55 2.51 -24.04
C SER A 56 -19.56 2.49 -25.57
N GLU A 57 -19.44 3.65 -26.23
CA GLU A 57 -19.51 3.71 -27.67
C GLU A 57 -18.35 3.01 -28.38
N THR A 58 -18.60 2.60 -29.60
CA THR A 58 -17.59 2.07 -30.52
C THR A 58 -17.18 3.17 -31.49
N VAL A 59 -15.88 3.33 -31.67
CA VAL A 59 -15.29 4.30 -32.61
C VAL A 59 -14.62 3.56 -33.78
N GLN A 60 -14.49 4.22 -34.94
CA GLN A 60 -13.75 3.68 -36.06
C GLN A 60 -12.28 4.14 -35.97
N VAL A 61 -11.36 3.19 -35.91
CA VAL A 61 -9.92 3.43 -35.90
C VAL A 61 -9.31 2.62 -37.04
N ASP A 62 -8.73 3.28 -38.00
CA ASP A 62 -8.12 2.63 -39.21
C ASP A 62 -9.08 1.62 -39.86
N GLY A 63 -10.34 1.99 -39.98
CA GLY A 63 -11.40 1.16 -40.57
C GLY A 63 -11.90 -0.02 -39.72
N ARG A 64 -11.46 -0.10 -38.47
CA ARG A 64 -11.90 -1.16 -37.51
C ARG A 64 -12.77 -0.56 -36.42
N ALA A 65 -13.88 -1.24 -36.13
CA ALA A 65 -14.74 -0.92 -35.00
C ALA A 65 -14.00 -1.25 -33.68
N THR A 66 -13.72 -0.24 -32.87
CA THR A 66 -12.95 -0.38 -31.63
C THR A 66 -13.74 0.25 -30.48
N PRO A 67 -13.92 -0.43 -29.32
CA PRO A 67 -14.52 0.19 -28.15
C PRO A 67 -13.74 1.45 -27.75
N ARG A 68 -14.46 2.55 -27.46
CA ARG A 68 -13.81 3.78 -26.98
C ARG A 68 -12.99 3.52 -25.71
N PHE A 69 -13.51 2.70 -24.81
CA PHE A 69 -12.81 2.20 -23.62
C PHE A 69 -12.91 0.68 -23.57
N ALA A 70 -11.79 0.01 -23.65
CA ALA A 70 -11.68 -1.44 -23.48
C ALA A 70 -11.29 -1.76 -22.03
N ARG A 71 -12.07 -2.62 -21.38
CA ARG A 71 -11.70 -3.11 -20.05
C ARG A 71 -10.41 -3.90 -20.15
N LEU A 72 -9.45 -3.52 -19.33
CA LEU A 72 -8.24 -4.30 -19.15
C LEU A 72 -8.57 -5.51 -18.27
N PRO A 73 -7.96 -6.67 -18.54
CA PRO A 73 -8.06 -7.75 -17.59
C PRO A 73 -7.63 -7.21 -16.23
N SER A 74 -8.40 -7.57 -15.20
CA SER A 74 -7.92 -7.40 -13.84
C SER A 74 -6.53 -8.02 -13.82
N SER A 75 -5.52 -7.26 -13.44
CA SER A 75 -4.23 -7.85 -13.10
C SER A 75 -4.44 -8.61 -11.79
N SER A 76 -5.17 -9.71 -11.85
CA SER A 76 -4.97 -10.79 -10.92
C SER A 76 -3.55 -11.27 -11.22
N GLN A 77 -2.56 -10.61 -10.67
CA GLN A 77 -1.31 -11.31 -10.39
C GLN A 77 -1.76 -12.62 -9.77
N PRO A 78 -1.37 -13.78 -10.32
CA PRO A 78 -1.68 -15.02 -9.65
C PRO A 78 -1.23 -14.83 -8.20
N ILE A 79 -2.13 -15.09 -7.27
CA ILE A 79 -1.76 -15.16 -5.86
C ILE A 79 -0.55 -16.10 -5.85
N ASP A 80 0.56 -15.68 -5.27
CA ASP A 80 1.64 -16.61 -5.00
C ASP A 80 1.05 -17.65 -4.04
N GLU A 81 0.61 -18.78 -4.59
CA GLU A 81 -0.06 -19.86 -3.84
C GLU A 81 0.89 -20.50 -2.82
N ARG A 82 2.18 -20.12 -2.84
CA ARG A 82 3.12 -20.54 -1.82
C ARG A 82 2.85 -19.77 -0.54
N MET A 83 2.15 -20.43 0.35
CA MET A 83 1.96 -19.93 1.70
C MET A 83 3.33 -19.79 2.38
N GLN A 84 3.66 -18.57 2.80
CA GLN A 84 4.87 -18.26 3.54
C GLN A 84 4.55 -18.10 5.02
N ASN A 85 5.48 -18.46 5.87
CA ASN A 85 5.34 -18.29 7.31
C ASN A 85 6.38 -17.28 7.79
N ILE A 86 5.92 -16.27 8.53
CA ILE A 86 6.81 -15.20 9.04
C ILE A 86 7.84 -15.73 10.05
N PHE A 87 7.62 -16.90 10.63
CA PHE A 87 8.52 -17.59 11.53
C PHE A 87 9.38 -18.67 10.85
N ALA A 88 9.25 -18.87 9.53
CA ALA A 88 10.06 -19.82 8.81
C ALA A 88 11.44 -19.24 8.47
N ASP A 89 12.40 -20.12 8.19
CA ASP A 89 13.75 -19.78 7.71
C ASP A 89 14.46 -18.75 8.61
N LEU A 90 14.34 -18.93 9.92
CA LEU A 90 15.03 -18.08 10.90
C LEU A 90 16.52 -18.46 10.95
N PRO A 91 17.43 -17.48 10.95
CA PRO A 91 18.86 -17.74 11.02
C PRO A 91 19.24 -18.36 12.37
N GLN A 92 20.12 -19.36 12.34
CA GLN A 92 20.65 -19.97 13.57
C GLN A 92 21.73 -19.09 14.22
N ASP A 93 22.48 -18.35 13.41
CA ASP A 93 23.47 -17.37 13.85
C ASP A 93 23.06 -15.99 13.33
N LEU A 94 23.02 -15.01 14.22
CA LEU A 94 22.55 -13.66 13.94
C LEU A 94 23.55 -12.62 14.49
N PRO A 95 24.72 -12.44 13.84
CA PRO A 95 25.75 -11.50 14.31
C PRO A 95 25.31 -10.03 14.19
N LYS A 96 24.27 -9.76 13.41
CA LYS A 96 23.62 -8.45 13.25
C LYS A 96 22.14 -8.63 12.96
N GLU A 97 21.36 -7.58 13.22
CA GLU A 97 19.96 -7.53 12.86
C GLU A 97 19.73 -7.80 11.37
N VAL A 98 18.73 -8.60 11.06
CA VAL A 98 18.33 -8.90 9.67
C VAL A 98 16.99 -8.25 9.37
N VAL A 99 16.96 -7.46 8.31
CA VAL A 99 15.74 -6.83 7.78
C VAL A 99 15.42 -7.44 6.43
N GLN A 100 14.25 -8.04 6.31
CA GLN A 100 13.75 -8.64 5.07
C GLN A 100 12.51 -7.91 4.59
N THR A 101 12.57 -7.36 3.39
CA THR A 101 11.38 -6.78 2.76
C THR A 101 10.47 -7.90 2.28
N LEU A 102 9.26 -7.97 2.81
CA LEU A 102 8.20 -8.90 2.42
C LEU A 102 7.36 -8.34 1.26
N ILE A 103 7.00 -7.06 1.34
CA ILE A 103 6.21 -6.35 0.33
C ILE A 103 6.81 -4.97 0.11
N ARG A 104 6.87 -4.56 -1.15
CA ARG A 104 7.23 -3.19 -1.55
C ARG A 104 6.22 -2.70 -2.59
N ALA A 105 5.55 -1.60 -2.26
CA ALA A 105 4.67 -0.85 -3.15
C ALA A 105 5.11 0.62 -3.19
N ALA A 106 4.39 1.48 -3.94
CA ALA A 106 4.76 2.88 -4.10
C ALA A 106 4.89 3.61 -2.77
N ASP A 107 3.90 3.43 -1.88
CA ASP A 107 3.79 4.20 -0.64
C ASP A 107 3.83 3.32 0.62
N VAL A 108 4.10 2.01 0.46
CA VAL A 108 4.11 1.03 1.56
C VAL A 108 5.27 0.07 1.41
N ARG A 109 5.96 -0.20 2.52
CA ARG A 109 6.95 -1.25 2.64
C ARG A 109 6.69 -2.06 3.91
N ILE A 110 6.55 -3.38 3.75
CA ILE A 110 6.35 -4.31 4.86
C ILE A 110 7.62 -5.13 5.02
N GLU A 111 8.16 -5.17 6.23
CA GLU A 111 9.43 -5.79 6.53
C GLU A 111 9.31 -6.71 7.75
N ARG A 112 9.95 -7.89 7.65
CA ARG A 112 10.26 -8.72 8.81
C ARG A 112 11.62 -8.30 9.33
N ILE A 113 11.71 -8.00 10.61
CA ILE A 113 12.94 -7.66 11.31
C ILE A 113 13.24 -8.77 12.33
N ILE A 114 14.46 -9.26 12.35
CA ILE A 114 14.90 -10.31 13.24
C ILE A 114 16.11 -9.80 14.03
N SER A 115 15.97 -9.78 15.34
CA SER A 115 17.00 -9.32 16.27
C SER A 115 17.27 -10.38 17.33
N HIS A 116 18.48 -10.39 17.93
CA HIS A 116 18.86 -11.28 19.02
C HIS A 116 19.83 -10.51 19.94
N GLY A 117 19.30 -9.83 20.94
CA GLY A 117 20.10 -8.97 21.79
C GLY A 117 20.65 -7.72 21.10
N HIS A 118 20.20 -7.42 19.86
CA HIS A 118 20.66 -6.23 19.14
C HIS A 118 19.99 -4.97 19.67
N ALA A 119 20.76 -3.89 19.60
CA ALA A 119 20.29 -2.54 19.89
C ALA A 119 20.91 -1.57 18.89
N SER A 120 20.23 -0.45 18.68
CA SER A 120 20.81 0.68 17.92
C SER A 120 22.03 1.23 18.67
N PRO A 121 23.10 1.66 17.96
CA PRO A 121 24.21 2.36 18.60
C PRO A 121 23.70 3.56 19.43
N PRO A 122 24.36 3.93 20.55
CA PRO A 122 23.86 4.98 21.45
C PRO A 122 23.57 6.32 20.76
N GLU A 123 24.40 6.69 19.78
CA GLU A 123 24.26 7.96 19.05
C GLU A 123 23.38 7.84 17.80
N PHE A 124 22.84 6.65 17.50
CA PHE A 124 22.02 6.44 16.32
C PHE A 124 20.53 6.59 16.65
N TRP A 125 19.85 7.46 15.89
CA TRP A 125 18.41 7.67 15.96
C TRP A 125 17.82 7.58 14.57
N TYR A 126 16.76 6.82 14.44
CA TYR A 126 15.92 6.86 13.24
C TYR A 126 15.24 8.23 13.18
N ASP A 127 15.34 8.88 12.04
CA ASP A 127 14.68 10.14 11.72
C ASP A 127 14.31 10.09 10.23
N GLN A 128 13.11 9.65 9.93
CA GLN A 128 12.71 9.28 8.58
C GLN A 128 11.42 9.99 8.16
N PRO A 129 11.24 10.30 6.86
CA PRO A 129 10.08 11.02 6.35
C PRO A 129 8.83 10.14 6.21
N GLN A 130 8.90 8.87 6.56
CA GLN A 130 7.80 7.93 6.51
C GLN A 130 7.31 7.62 7.91
N HIS A 131 6.01 7.37 8.04
CA HIS A 131 5.46 6.74 9.24
C HIS A 131 5.94 5.30 9.34
N GLU A 132 6.02 4.79 10.55
CA GLU A 132 6.36 3.40 10.81
C GLU A 132 5.38 2.81 11.83
N TRP A 133 4.63 1.81 11.42
CA TRP A 133 3.86 0.98 12.32
C TRP A 133 4.64 -0.30 12.57
N VAL A 134 4.86 -0.64 13.84
CA VAL A 134 5.65 -1.82 14.20
C VAL A 134 4.95 -2.62 15.28
N ILE A 135 5.00 -3.95 15.15
CA ILE A 135 4.48 -4.91 16.12
C ILE A 135 5.56 -5.94 16.46
N VAL A 136 5.68 -6.29 17.73
CA VAL A 136 6.47 -7.44 18.18
C VAL A 136 5.62 -8.72 18.04
N LEU A 137 6.13 -9.69 17.30
CA LEU A 137 5.49 -10.99 17.10
C LEU A 137 6.05 -12.08 18.03
N GLN A 138 7.34 -11.96 18.37
CA GLN A 138 8.07 -12.87 19.26
C GLN A 138 9.17 -12.10 19.97
N GLY A 139 9.60 -12.57 21.15
CA GLY A 139 10.66 -11.95 21.93
C GLY A 139 10.18 -10.75 22.73
N ALA A 140 11.08 -9.81 22.99
CA ALA A 140 10.78 -8.56 23.68
C ALA A 140 11.77 -7.49 23.27
N ALA A 141 11.35 -6.23 23.36
CA ALA A 141 12.17 -5.10 22.96
C ALA A 141 11.84 -3.83 23.75
N ARG A 142 12.77 -2.87 23.67
CA ARG A 142 12.55 -1.50 24.16
C ARG A 142 12.80 -0.53 23.03
N LEU A 143 11.77 0.25 22.70
CA LEU A 143 11.90 1.45 21.89
C LEU A 143 12.15 2.65 22.80
N GLU A 144 13.08 3.50 22.39
CA GLU A 144 13.38 4.75 23.05
C GLU A 144 13.08 5.93 22.14
N PHE A 145 12.40 6.92 22.68
CA PHE A 145 12.08 8.21 22.09
C PHE A 145 12.80 9.30 22.85
N SER A 146 12.76 10.53 22.39
CA SER A 146 13.42 11.67 23.06
C SER A 146 12.90 11.95 24.48
N ASP A 147 11.67 11.57 24.78
CA ASP A 147 10.92 11.89 25.99
C ASP A 147 10.45 10.67 26.79
N ARG A 148 10.54 9.46 26.24
CA ARG A 148 10.03 8.23 26.85
C ARG A 148 10.65 6.97 26.27
N SER A 149 10.44 5.86 26.96
CA SER A 149 10.71 4.51 26.46
C SER A 149 9.46 3.65 26.54
N LEU A 150 9.32 2.71 25.60
CA LEU A 150 8.25 1.72 25.53
C LEU A 150 8.85 0.32 25.57
N ASP A 151 8.51 -0.46 26.60
CA ASP A 151 8.79 -1.90 26.62
C ASP A 151 7.68 -2.61 25.84
N MET A 152 8.07 -3.49 24.93
CA MET A 152 7.18 -4.18 24.01
C MET A 152 7.33 -5.69 24.13
N GLN A 153 6.19 -6.38 24.18
CA GLN A 153 6.05 -7.83 24.23
C GLN A 153 5.24 -8.31 23.01
N PRO A 154 5.16 -9.62 22.75
CA PRO A 154 4.39 -10.15 21.64
C PRO A 154 2.93 -9.67 21.65
N GLY A 155 2.52 -9.08 20.53
CA GLY A 155 1.20 -8.46 20.35
C GLY A 155 1.18 -6.94 20.58
N ASP A 156 2.18 -6.36 21.25
CA ASP A 156 2.28 -4.92 21.38
C ASP A 156 2.69 -4.28 20.07
N PHE A 157 2.03 -3.18 19.72
CA PHE A 157 2.33 -2.40 18.53
C PHE A 157 2.31 -0.90 18.81
N VAL A 158 3.04 -0.16 17.99
CA VAL A 158 3.06 1.30 18.04
C VAL A 158 3.10 1.87 16.63
N ASN A 159 2.42 3.00 16.43
CA ASN A 159 2.55 3.81 15.23
C ASN A 159 3.46 5.00 15.53
N ILE A 160 4.59 5.05 14.84
CA ILE A 160 5.61 6.10 14.98
C ILE A 160 5.40 7.08 13.83
N PRO A 161 5.04 8.33 14.10
CA PRO A 161 4.87 9.35 13.06
C PRO A 161 6.16 9.61 12.29
N ALA A 162 6.04 10.09 11.05
CA ALA A 162 7.16 10.62 10.29
C ALA A 162 7.92 11.67 11.12
N PHE A 163 9.25 11.70 10.98
CA PHE A 163 10.15 12.61 11.70
C PHE A 163 10.13 12.48 13.25
N CYS A 164 9.51 11.43 13.78
CA CYS A 164 9.58 11.12 15.20
C CYS A 164 10.86 10.32 15.49
N LYS A 165 11.84 10.99 16.15
CA LYS A 165 13.12 10.37 16.49
C LYS A 165 12.92 9.22 17.49
N HIS A 166 13.43 8.06 17.13
CA HIS A 166 13.38 6.87 17.96
C HIS A 166 14.55 5.94 17.68
N ARG A 167 14.77 4.97 18.56
CA ARG A 167 15.76 3.90 18.39
C ARG A 167 15.31 2.63 19.07
N VAL A 168 15.87 1.50 18.67
CA VAL A 168 15.77 0.24 19.42
C VAL A 168 16.84 0.27 20.51
N ALA A 169 16.44 0.51 21.74
CA ALA A 169 17.38 0.58 22.87
C ALA A 169 17.80 -0.80 23.36
N TRP A 170 16.97 -1.81 23.15
CA TRP A 170 17.24 -3.17 23.60
C TRP A 170 16.32 -4.17 22.90
N THR A 171 16.83 -5.37 22.64
CA THR A 171 16.05 -6.59 22.35
C THR A 171 16.52 -7.72 23.24
N THR A 172 15.63 -8.69 23.55
CA THR A 172 16.00 -9.80 24.44
C THR A 172 17.17 -10.60 23.86
N PRO A 173 18.20 -10.92 24.69
CA PRO A 173 19.31 -11.79 24.27
C PRO A 173 19.00 -13.28 24.38
N ASP A 174 17.92 -13.68 25.04
CA ASP A 174 17.61 -15.07 25.38
C ASP A 174 16.90 -15.80 24.22
N GLN A 175 16.30 -15.07 23.32
CA GLN A 175 15.59 -15.61 22.15
C GLN A 175 15.55 -14.58 21.01
N LEU A 176 15.18 -15.04 19.83
CA LEU A 176 14.95 -14.12 18.71
C LEU A 176 13.77 -13.18 18.99
N THR A 177 13.97 -11.92 18.71
CA THR A 177 12.88 -10.93 18.63
C THR A 177 12.50 -10.77 17.16
N ILE A 178 11.22 -11.03 16.85
CA ILE A 178 10.69 -10.93 15.49
C ILE A 178 9.65 -9.83 15.47
N TRP A 179 9.86 -8.90 14.55
CA TRP A 179 8.98 -7.77 14.34
C TRP A 179 8.38 -7.81 12.93
N LEU A 180 7.22 -7.23 12.81
CA LEU A 180 6.67 -6.80 11.54
C LEU A 180 6.63 -5.27 11.53
N GLY A 181 7.38 -4.66 10.62
CA GLY A 181 7.40 -3.23 10.39
C GLY A 181 6.64 -2.89 9.10
N VAL A 182 5.84 -1.85 9.17
CA VAL A 182 5.13 -1.28 8.01
C VAL A 182 5.52 0.18 7.91
N ARG A 183 6.29 0.53 6.88
CA ARG A 183 6.59 1.92 6.54
C ARG A 183 5.62 2.41 5.49
N TYR A 184 5.05 3.58 5.72
CA TYR A 184 4.06 4.15 4.81
C TYR A 184 4.13 5.68 4.79
N SER A 185 3.66 6.28 3.71
CA SER A 185 3.55 7.73 3.56
C SER A 185 2.09 8.15 3.57
N ASP A 186 1.82 9.36 4.02
CA ASP A 186 0.50 9.95 3.84
C ASP A 186 0.16 10.03 2.35
N PRO A 187 -1.12 9.89 1.98
CA PRO A 187 -1.53 10.16 0.62
C PRO A 187 -1.16 11.61 0.26
N PRO A 188 -0.73 11.87 -1.00
CA PRO A 188 -0.46 13.23 -1.42
C PRO A 188 -1.69 14.10 -1.15
N ASN A 189 -1.45 15.28 -0.55
CA ASN A 189 -2.54 16.23 -0.33
C ASN A 189 -3.27 16.48 -1.65
N PRO A 190 -4.62 16.47 -1.67
CA PRO A 190 -5.33 16.89 -2.86
C PRO A 190 -4.88 18.31 -3.22
N PRO A 191 -4.71 18.62 -4.50
CA PRO A 191 -4.38 19.98 -4.92
C PRO A 191 -5.44 20.95 -4.40
N ALA A 192 -4.96 22.07 -3.87
CA ALA A 192 -5.80 23.16 -3.37
C ALA A 192 -6.64 23.80 -4.49
#